data_a2c90b7ff95e21fb437fd724a638642c
#
_entry.id   a2c90b7ff95e21fb437fd724a638642c
#
_cell.length_a   1.000
_cell.length_b   1.000
_cell.length_c   1.000
_cell.angle_alpha   90.00
_cell.angle_beta   90.00
_cell.angle_gamma   90.00
#
_symmetry.space_group_name_H-M   'P 1'
#
loop_
_entity.id
_entity.type
_entity.pdbx_description
1 polymer ?
#
loop_
_entity_poly.entity_id
_entity_poly.type
_entity_poly.pdbx_seq_one_letter_code
_entity_poly.pdbx_strand_id
1 'polypeptide(L)'
;DIEVVSVRVDDGYSGSNFERPAFQAMLEDIRHGIVDCVVVKDLSRFGREYIDSGKYIERLFPALGVRFIAINDNYDSLKGKNQADEIIIPFKNLINDAYCRDISIKIRSNLEIKRKKGECVTPFVAFGYRKTKTDKHKLEIDPSAGGVVQDIFKMKLQGMSQDAIANRLNELGILSPFEYKISSGSRYETGFRQKEQALWSSVTVRRILENEVYIGNLVQGKRTTPNHKVKQTYVKPEDDWIRIEKNHEPLVSDRDFEIVQRLLGMDTRTSPDQKQVYLLSGIAVCADCGAPMTRKVSTV
;
A
#
# COMPACT_ATOMS: atom_id res chain seq x y z
N ASP A 1 -39.60 21.45 17.75
CA ASP A 1 -38.25 21.74 18.22
C ASP A 1 -37.43 20.48 18.08
N ILE A 2 -36.15 20.62 17.70
CA ILE A 2 -35.19 19.50 17.57
C ILE A 2 -34.12 19.72 18.65
N GLU A 3 -33.91 18.70 19.49
CA GLU A 3 -32.85 18.68 20.50
C GLU A 3 -31.64 17.91 19.91
N VAL A 4 -30.43 18.48 20.04
CA VAL A 4 -29.22 17.82 19.57
C VAL A 4 -28.70 16.87 20.64
N VAL A 5 -28.93 15.57 20.45
CA VAL A 5 -28.48 14.50 21.37
C VAL A 5 -26.98 14.23 21.22
N SER A 6 -26.47 14.16 19.99
CA SER A 6 -25.06 13.91 19.73
C SER A 6 -24.61 14.50 18.39
N VAL A 7 -23.32 14.83 18.30
CA VAL A 7 -22.64 15.21 17.04
C VAL A 7 -21.63 14.11 16.69
N ARG A 8 -21.76 13.53 15.50
CA ARG A 8 -20.94 12.41 15.05
C ARG A 8 -20.04 12.86 13.90
N VAL A 9 -18.75 12.60 14.01
CA VAL A 9 -17.75 12.98 13.02
C VAL A 9 -16.86 11.78 12.70
N ASP A 10 -16.75 11.43 11.43
CA ASP A 10 -15.83 10.41 10.90
C ASP A 10 -14.72 11.09 10.13
N ASP A 11 -13.76 11.68 10.86
CA ASP A 11 -12.62 12.37 10.23
C ASP A 11 -11.66 11.37 9.58
N GLY A 12 -11.20 11.69 8.36
CA GLY A 12 -10.31 10.81 7.57
C GLY A 12 -11.01 9.64 6.86
N TYR A 13 -12.31 9.41 7.06
CA TYR A 13 -13.06 8.37 6.38
C TYR A 13 -13.68 8.86 5.08
N SER A 14 -13.71 7.96 4.08
CA SER A 14 -14.42 8.22 2.81
C SER A 14 -15.92 8.01 2.96
N GLY A 15 -16.74 8.89 2.39
CA GLY A 15 -18.19 8.69 2.28
C GLY A 15 -18.61 7.53 1.34
N SER A 16 -17.67 6.76 0.80
CA SER A 16 -17.92 5.65 -0.13
C SER A 16 -18.33 4.34 0.57
N ASN A 17 -18.29 4.25 1.89
CA ASN A 17 -18.80 3.11 2.64
C ASN A 17 -19.47 3.56 3.94
N PHE A 18 -20.25 2.67 4.55
CA PHE A 18 -20.97 2.89 5.80
C PHE A 18 -20.35 2.16 7.01
N GLU A 19 -19.16 1.56 6.87
CA GLU A 19 -18.39 0.92 7.94
C GLU A 19 -17.57 1.93 8.75
N ARG A 20 -18.09 3.15 8.89
CA ARG A 20 -17.47 4.25 9.64
C ARG A 20 -17.87 4.14 11.11
N PRO A 21 -16.94 4.25 12.07
CA PRO A 21 -17.23 4.04 13.49
C PRO A 21 -18.34 4.95 14.04
N ALA A 22 -18.28 6.27 13.73
CA ALA A 22 -19.29 7.21 14.21
C ALA A 22 -20.65 6.98 13.53
N PHE A 23 -20.66 6.54 12.26
CA PHE A 23 -21.89 6.16 11.57
C PHE A 23 -22.54 4.91 12.20
N GLN A 24 -21.75 3.87 12.51
CA GLN A 24 -22.27 2.66 13.16
C GLN A 24 -22.82 2.96 14.54
N ALA A 25 -22.13 3.78 15.35
CA ALA A 25 -22.62 4.22 16.66
C ALA A 25 -23.93 5.01 16.54
N MET A 26 -24.11 5.85 15.51
CA MET A 26 -25.37 6.52 15.23
C MET A 26 -26.49 5.51 14.94
N LEU A 27 -26.21 4.47 14.15
CA LEU A 27 -27.22 3.42 13.87
C LEU A 27 -27.61 2.64 15.11
N GLU A 28 -26.70 2.42 16.06
CA GLU A 28 -27.02 1.80 17.34
C GLU A 28 -27.90 2.71 18.19
N ASP A 29 -27.61 4.00 18.28
CA ASP A 29 -28.45 4.98 18.98
C ASP A 29 -29.88 5.01 18.39
N ILE A 30 -30.03 4.94 17.08
CA ILE A 30 -31.33 4.83 16.40
C ILE A 30 -32.05 3.54 16.77
N ARG A 31 -31.35 2.40 16.75
CA ARG A 31 -31.97 1.10 17.12
C ARG A 31 -32.45 1.04 18.56
N HIS A 32 -31.79 1.75 19.45
CA HIS A 32 -32.17 1.87 20.85
C HIS A 32 -33.23 2.96 21.09
N GLY A 33 -33.69 3.66 20.05
CA GLY A 33 -34.67 4.72 20.16
C GLY A 33 -34.17 6.00 20.86
N ILE A 34 -32.87 6.19 20.94
CA ILE A 34 -32.24 7.40 21.51
C ILE A 34 -32.29 8.56 20.52
N VAL A 35 -32.21 8.25 19.22
CA VAL A 35 -32.21 9.21 18.13
C VAL A 35 -33.36 8.91 17.19
N ASP A 36 -34.22 9.91 16.99
CA ASP A 36 -35.38 9.88 16.09
C ASP A 36 -35.24 10.81 14.88
N CYS A 37 -34.15 11.60 14.83
CA CYS A 37 -33.86 12.50 13.72
C CYS A 37 -32.36 12.53 13.39
N VAL A 38 -32.02 12.36 12.11
CA VAL A 38 -30.66 12.48 11.58
C VAL A 38 -30.58 13.72 10.71
N VAL A 39 -29.66 14.64 11.05
CA VAL A 39 -29.41 15.87 10.28
C VAL A 39 -28.01 15.82 9.69
N VAL A 40 -27.90 16.02 8.39
CA VAL A 40 -26.63 16.11 7.66
C VAL A 40 -26.54 17.43 6.87
N LYS A 41 -25.31 17.85 6.61
CA LYS A 41 -25.08 19.04 5.79
C LYS A 41 -25.61 18.86 4.37
N ASP A 42 -25.27 17.74 3.74
CA ASP A 42 -25.71 17.34 2.39
C ASP A 42 -25.65 15.82 2.24
N LEU A 43 -26.31 15.29 1.21
CA LEU A 43 -26.37 13.86 0.92
C LEU A 43 -24.99 13.25 0.67
N SER A 44 -24.02 14.01 0.14
CA SER A 44 -22.67 13.53 -0.11
C SER A 44 -21.89 13.27 1.18
N ARG A 45 -22.26 13.92 2.29
CA ARG A 45 -21.72 13.68 3.65
C ARG A 45 -22.30 12.45 4.28
N PHE A 46 -23.58 12.17 4.03
CA PHE A 46 -24.22 10.96 4.50
C PHE A 46 -23.60 9.72 3.82
N GLY A 47 -23.60 9.69 2.47
CA GLY A 47 -22.99 8.63 1.69
C GLY A 47 -22.92 8.95 0.21
N ARG A 48 -21.83 8.55 -0.45
CA ARG A 48 -21.61 8.76 -1.90
C ARG A 48 -22.04 7.54 -2.73
N GLU A 49 -22.30 6.42 -2.06
CA GLU A 49 -22.73 5.19 -2.71
C GLU A 49 -24.28 5.18 -2.73
N TYR A 50 -24.83 5.20 -3.94
CA TYR A 50 -26.28 5.35 -4.15
C TYR A 50 -27.11 4.23 -3.54
N ILE A 51 -26.69 2.96 -3.76
CA ILE A 51 -27.47 1.79 -3.33
C ILE A 51 -27.59 1.75 -1.81
N ASP A 52 -26.49 1.95 -1.10
CA ASP A 52 -26.48 1.88 0.35
C ASP A 52 -27.13 3.11 0.99
N SER A 53 -26.88 4.32 0.46
CA SER A 53 -27.58 5.53 0.93
C SER A 53 -29.10 5.39 0.79
N GLY A 54 -29.58 4.85 -0.34
CA GLY A 54 -31.00 4.60 -0.58
C GLY A 54 -31.60 3.59 0.40
N LYS A 55 -30.86 2.52 0.76
CA LYS A 55 -31.32 1.55 1.78
C LYS A 55 -31.63 2.22 3.13
N TYR A 56 -30.76 3.15 3.56
CA TYR A 56 -30.95 3.87 4.82
C TYR A 56 -32.08 4.89 4.72
N ILE A 57 -32.05 5.77 3.71
CA ILE A 57 -32.98 6.90 3.60
C ILE A 57 -34.39 6.46 3.20
N GLU A 58 -34.51 5.49 2.28
CA GLU A 58 -35.79 5.08 1.71
C GLU A 58 -36.44 3.89 2.43
N ARG A 59 -35.66 3.07 3.14
CA ARG A 59 -36.16 1.85 3.78
C ARG A 59 -35.95 1.83 5.30
N LEU A 60 -34.68 1.94 5.77
CA LEU A 60 -34.38 1.71 7.18
C LEU A 60 -34.91 2.83 8.08
N PHE A 61 -34.62 4.09 7.75
CA PHE A 61 -35.07 5.23 8.56
C PHE A 61 -36.59 5.36 8.60
N PRO A 62 -37.32 5.26 7.48
CA PRO A 62 -38.76 5.24 7.52
C PRO A 62 -39.34 4.06 8.32
N ALA A 63 -38.74 2.86 8.20
CA ALA A 63 -39.18 1.68 8.96
C ALA A 63 -38.98 1.82 10.48
N LEU A 64 -37.98 2.60 10.91
CA LEU A 64 -37.69 2.89 12.32
C LEU A 64 -38.34 4.20 12.80
N GLY A 65 -39.13 4.90 11.97
CA GLY A 65 -39.72 6.18 12.29
C GLY A 65 -38.75 7.34 12.45
N VAL A 66 -37.54 7.21 11.86
CA VAL A 66 -36.48 8.22 11.95
C VAL A 66 -36.64 9.25 10.85
N ARG A 67 -36.67 10.53 11.24
CA ARG A 67 -36.65 11.66 10.32
C ARG A 67 -35.23 11.88 9.77
N PHE A 68 -35.11 12.15 8.47
CA PHE A 68 -33.82 12.46 7.85
C PHE A 68 -33.86 13.84 7.17
N ILE A 69 -32.89 14.70 7.46
CA ILE A 69 -32.79 16.07 6.94
C ILE A 69 -31.41 16.28 6.32
N ALA A 70 -31.34 16.71 5.05
CA ALA A 70 -30.14 17.18 4.38
C ALA A 70 -30.28 18.67 4.06
N ILE A 71 -29.54 19.52 4.81
CA ILE A 71 -29.76 20.97 4.84
C ILE A 71 -29.49 21.61 3.47
N ASN A 72 -28.33 21.40 2.89
CA ASN A 72 -27.95 22.02 1.61
C ASN A 72 -28.72 21.46 0.42
N ASP A 73 -29.25 20.23 0.55
CA ASP A 73 -30.08 19.60 -0.48
C ASP A 73 -31.56 19.96 -0.34
N ASN A 74 -31.91 20.72 0.71
CA ASN A 74 -33.30 21.10 1.06
C ASN A 74 -34.24 19.88 1.18
N TYR A 75 -33.70 18.74 1.65
CA TYR A 75 -34.41 17.49 1.82
C TYR A 75 -34.82 17.27 3.25
N ASP A 76 -36.09 16.89 3.45
CA ASP A 76 -36.68 16.55 4.76
C ASP A 76 -37.71 15.42 4.58
N SER A 77 -37.46 14.26 5.15
CA SER A 77 -38.31 13.07 4.98
C SER A 77 -39.73 13.24 5.51
N LEU A 78 -40.00 14.23 6.36
CA LEU A 78 -41.36 14.53 6.86
C LEU A 78 -42.13 15.52 5.97
N LYS A 79 -41.45 16.33 5.17
CA LYS A 79 -42.09 17.32 4.30
C LYS A 79 -42.65 16.65 3.05
N GLY A 80 -43.53 15.70 3.23
CA GLY A 80 -44.35 15.03 2.21
C GLY A 80 -43.59 14.68 0.91
N LYS A 81 -43.68 13.46 0.46
CA LYS A 81 -43.12 12.99 -0.81
C LYS A 81 -43.73 13.77 -1.99
N ASN A 82 -43.14 14.91 -2.37
CA ASN A 82 -43.36 15.47 -3.68
C ASN A 82 -42.73 14.47 -4.67
N GLN A 83 -43.47 14.07 -5.70
CA GLN A 83 -43.00 13.18 -6.78
C GLN A 83 -41.62 13.63 -7.35
N ALA A 84 -41.34 14.94 -7.28
CA ALA A 84 -40.06 15.49 -7.67
C ALA A 84 -38.89 15.04 -6.75
N ASP A 85 -39.09 14.89 -5.44
CA ASP A 85 -38.01 14.53 -4.50
C ASP A 85 -37.65 13.03 -4.66
N GLU A 86 -38.58 12.17 -5.01
CA GLU A 86 -38.32 10.74 -5.30
C GLU A 86 -37.39 10.55 -6.51
N ILE A 87 -37.38 11.47 -7.44
CA ILE A 87 -36.51 11.43 -8.64
C ILE A 87 -35.21 12.19 -8.40
N ILE A 88 -35.25 13.31 -7.68
CA ILE A 88 -34.08 14.19 -7.48
C ILE A 88 -32.99 13.51 -6.65
N ILE A 89 -33.34 12.74 -5.60
CA ILE A 89 -32.36 12.10 -4.73
C ILE A 89 -31.56 11.00 -5.44
N PRO A 90 -32.20 10.02 -6.12
CA PRO A 90 -31.48 9.06 -6.94
C PRO A 90 -30.58 9.72 -7.98
N PHE A 91 -31.09 10.80 -8.61
CA PHE A 91 -30.33 11.52 -9.64
C PHE A 91 -29.09 12.25 -9.08
N LYS A 92 -29.21 12.93 -7.91
CA LYS A 92 -28.07 13.56 -7.23
C LYS A 92 -27.02 12.52 -6.81
N ASN A 93 -27.43 11.38 -6.29
CA ASN A 93 -26.53 10.30 -5.91
C ASN A 93 -25.84 9.69 -7.14
N LEU A 94 -26.54 9.52 -8.26
CA LEU A 94 -25.95 9.05 -9.51
C LEU A 94 -24.90 10.03 -10.04
N ILE A 95 -25.17 11.34 -10.00
CA ILE A 95 -24.20 12.39 -10.36
C ILE A 95 -22.99 12.34 -9.46
N ASN A 96 -23.16 12.18 -8.16
CA ASN A 96 -22.05 12.08 -7.20
C ASN A 96 -21.17 10.86 -7.47
N ASP A 97 -21.75 9.70 -7.78
CA ASP A 97 -20.98 8.50 -8.15
C ASP A 97 -20.23 8.70 -9.48
N ALA A 98 -20.89 9.28 -10.48
CA ALA A 98 -20.26 9.61 -11.75
C ALA A 98 -19.09 10.58 -11.57
N TYR A 99 -19.23 11.59 -10.71
CA TYR A 99 -18.17 12.54 -10.37
C TYR A 99 -16.99 11.85 -9.69
N CYS A 100 -17.24 10.96 -8.70
CA CYS A 100 -16.18 10.18 -8.05
C CYS A 100 -15.43 9.28 -9.04
N ARG A 101 -16.14 8.68 -9.99
CA ARG A 101 -15.55 7.87 -11.08
C ARG A 101 -14.66 8.73 -11.98
N ASP A 102 -15.14 9.88 -12.43
CA ASP A 102 -14.39 10.81 -13.28
C ASP A 102 -13.10 11.30 -12.60
N ILE A 103 -13.19 11.73 -11.35
CA ILE A 103 -12.02 12.11 -10.55
C ILE A 103 -11.03 10.94 -10.44
N SER A 104 -11.51 9.73 -10.17
CA SER A 104 -10.63 8.56 -10.05
C SER A 104 -9.89 8.28 -11.37
N ILE A 105 -10.57 8.39 -12.51
CA ILE A 105 -9.97 8.23 -13.84
C ILE A 105 -8.91 9.31 -14.06
N LYS A 106 -9.22 10.58 -13.79
CA LYS A 106 -8.29 11.71 -13.94
C LYS A 106 -7.05 11.58 -13.07
N ILE A 107 -7.21 11.17 -11.80
CA ILE A 107 -6.08 10.92 -10.89
C ILE A 107 -5.19 9.80 -11.41
N ARG A 108 -5.77 8.67 -11.84
CA ARG A 108 -5.00 7.53 -12.37
C ARG A 108 -4.24 7.91 -13.63
N SER A 109 -4.89 8.60 -14.57
CA SER A 109 -4.26 9.09 -15.80
C SER A 109 -3.11 10.06 -15.49
N ASN A 110 -3.31 11.02 -14.59
CA ASN A 110 -2.27 11.96 -14.18
C ASN A 110 -1.08 11.24 -13.53
N LEU A 111 -1.32 10.28 -12.63
CA LEU A 111 -0.27 9.48 -12.01
C LEU A 111 0.49 8.64 -13.03
N GLU A 112 -0.21 8.10 -14.04
CA GLU A 112 0.42 7.34 -15.12
C GLU A 112 1.33 8.23 -15.97
N ILE A 113 0.86 9.41 -16.37
CA ILE A 113 1.65 10.41 -17.11
C ILE A 113 2.91 10.78 -16.32
N LYS A 114 2.79 11.06 -15.03
CA LYS A 114 3.92 11.36 -14.15
C LYS A 114 4.94 10.22 -14.10
N ARG A 115 4.47 8.97 -13.93
CA ARG A 115 5.35 7.79 -13.93
C ARG A 115 6.09 7.63 -15.24
N LYS A 116 5.41 7.81 -16.39
CA LYS A 116 6.02 7.75 -17.74
C LYS A 116 7.06 8.85 -17.96
N LYS A 117 6.91 10.01 -17.28
CA LYS A 117 7.93 11.09 -17.27
C LYS A 117 9.11 10.80 -16.33
N GLY A 118 9.13 9.69 -15.62
CA GLY A 118 10.18 9.36 -14.65
C GLY A 118 10.03 10.08 -13.30
N GLU A 119 8.88 10.67 -13.00
CA GLU A 119 8.61 11.26 -11.70
C GLU A 119 8.31 10.17 -10.66
N CYS A 120 8.99 10.20 -9.51
CA CYS A 120 8.71 9.33 -8.39
C CYS A 120 7.42 9.80 -7.68
N VAL A 121 6.31 9.08 -7.90
CA VAL A 121 5.01 9.43 -7.33
C VAL A 121 4.69 8.69 -6.02
N THR A 122 5.57 7.79 -5.57
CA THR A 122 5.37 7.06 -4.31
C THR A 122 5.58 7.98 -3.11
N PRO A 123 4.77 7.88 -2.05
CA PRO A 123 4.96 8.68 -0.83
C PRO A 123 6.26 8.32 -0.11
N PHE A 124 6.62 7.04 -0.11
CA PHE A 124 7.84 6.50 0.49
C PHE A 124 8.76 5.93 -0.57
N VAL A 125 10.05 6.21 -0.44
CA VAL A 125 11.09 5.72 -1.35
C VAL A 125 11.80 4.51 -0.75
N ALA A 126 12.57 3.81 -1.59
CA ALA A 126 13.38 2.67 -1.14
C ALA A 126 14.45 3.15 -0.15
N PHE A 127 14.80 2.28 0.82
CA PHE A 127 15.89 2.52 1.77
C PHE A 127 17.20 2.75 1.00
N GLY A 128 18.01 3.70 1.43
CA GLY A 128 19.20 4.15 0.70
C GLY A 128 18.98 5.35 -0.22
N TYR A 129 17.72 5.71 -0.47
CA TYR A 129 17.36 6.92 -1.21
C TYR A 129 16.41 7.80 -0.41
N ARG A 130 16.43 9.09 -0.74
CA ARG A 130 15.46 10.08 -0.27
C ARG A 130 14.99 10.96 -1.41
N LYS A 131 13.90 11.69 -1.22
CA LYS A 131 13.44 12.69 -2.18
C LYS A 131 14.28 13.94 -2.06
N THR A 132 14.62 14.57 -3.18
CA THR A 132 15.36 15.84 -3.14
C THR A 132 14.54 16.93 -2.47
N LYS A 133 15.19 17.87 -1.80
CA LYS A 133 14.52 19.00 -1.14
C LYS A 133 13.88 19.98 -2.15
N THR A 134 14.46 20.08 -3.35
CA THR A 134 14.00 20.98 -4.41
C THR A 134 12.87 20.40 -5.24
N ASP A 135 12.85 19.06 -5.42
CA ASP A 135 11.84 18.36 -6.21
C ASP A 135 11.48 17.02 -5.58
N LYS A 136 10.30 16.96 -4.96
CA LYS A 136 9.77 15.75 -4.31
C LYS A 136 9.51 14.57 -5.26
N HIS A 137 9.69 14.75 -6.56
CA HIS A 137 9.53 13.71 -7.57
C HIS A 137 10.85 13.10 -8.03
N LYS A 138 11.99 13.63 -7.57
CA LYS A 138 13.34 13.13 -7.86
C LYS A 138 13.94 12.41 -6.66
N LEU A 139 14.73 11.37 -6.95
CA LEU A 139 15.47 10.61 -5.96
C LEU A 139 16.91 11.10 -5.88
N GLU A 140 17.45 11.16 -4.68
CA GLU A 140 18.87 11.34 -4.41
C GLU A 140 19.33 10.30 -3.40
N ILE A 141 20.62 9.98 -3.40
CA ILE A 141 21.21 9.05 -2.45
C ILE A 141 21.10 9.64 -1.04
N ASP A 142 20.63 8.81 -0.10
CA ASP A 142 20.66 9.15 1.32
C ASP A 142 22.06 8.89 1.87
N PRO A 143 22.78 9.92 2.37
CA PRO A 143 24.17 9.75 2.83
C PRO A 143 24.34 8.72 3.94
N SER A 144 23.33 8.56 4.80
CA SER A 144 23.38 7.63 5.94
C SER A 144 22.95 6.21 5.54
N ALA A 145 21.91 6.08 4.74
CA ALA A 145 21.35 4.78 4.40
C ALA A 145 21.94 4.17 3.12
N GLY A 146 22.49 5.00 2.21
CA GLY A 146 23.06 4.53 0.95
C GLY A 146 24.26 3.61 1.15
N GLY A 147 25.17 3.94 2.08
CA GLY A 147 26.33 3.11 2.43
C GLY A 147 25.92 1.72 2.93
N VAL A 148 24.86 1.64 3.73
CA VAL A 148 24.34 0.36 4.24
C VAL A 148 23.86 -0.54 3.09
N VAL A 149 23.20 0.03 2.08
CA VAL A 149 22.78 -0.73 0.89
C VAL A 149 24.00 -1.26 0.14
N GLN A 150 25.01 -0.43 -0.08
CA GLN A 150 26.24 -0.86 -0.74
C GLN A 150 26.93 -2.00 0.02
N ASP A 151 26.96 -1.93 1.34
CA ASP A 151 27.54 -2.99 2.18
C ASP A 151 26.72 -4.29 2.12
N ILE A 152 25.39 -4.22 2.03
CA ILE A 152 24.53 -5.39 1.82
C ILE A 152 24.90 -6.09 0.51
N PHE A 153 25.06 -5.34 -0.57
CA PHE A 153 25.48 -5.90 -1.88
C PHE A 153 26.89 -6.48 -1.82
N LYS A 154 27.86 -5.79 -1.18
CA LYS A 154 29.23 -6.30 -0.98
C LYS A 154 29.24 -7.62 -0.19
N MET A 155 28.52 -7.69 0.93
CA MET A 155 28.41 -8.92 1.73
C MET A 155 27.81 -10.06 0.92
N LYS A 156 26.80 -9.79 0.06
CA LYS A 156 26.23 -10.82 -0.81
C LYS A 156 27.23 -11.30 -1.86
N LEU A 157 27.99 -10.39 -2.49
CA LEU A 157 29.05 -10.73 -3.45
C LEU A 157 30.17 -11.55 -2.79
N GLN A 158 30.43 -11.36 -1.49
CA GLN A 158 31.35 -12.18 -0.70
C GLN A 158 30.78 -13.57 -0.33
N GLY A 159 29.56 -13.90 -0.76
CA GLY A 159 28.95 -15.21 -0.56
C GLY A 159 28.10 -15.34 0.72
N MET A 160 27.87 -14.26 1.47
CA MET A 160 27.02 -14.34 2.66
C MET A 160 25.57 -14.65 2.30
N SER A 161 24.91 -15.46 3.14
CA SER A 161 23.46 -15.69 3.04
C SER A 161 22.66 -14.47 3.49
N GLN A 162 21.40 -14.34 3.07
CA GLN A 162 20.54 -13.24 3.48
C GLN A 162 20.33 -13.19 4.99
N ASP A 163 20.27 -14.36 5.65
CA ASP A 163 20.15 -14.45 7.11
C ASP A 163 21.46 -13.99 7.80
N ALA A 164 22.61 -14.39 7.28
CA ALA A 164 23.91 -13.96 7.82
C ALA A 164 24.08 -12.43 7.70
N ILE A 165 23.66 -11.84 6.57
CA ILE A 165 23.68 -10.38 6.36
C ILE A 165 22.74 -9.69 7.35
N ALA A 166 21.51 -10.18 7.50
CA ALA A 166 20.54 -9.61 8.44
C ALA A 166 21.06 -9.65 9.89
N ASN A 167 21.61 -10.80 10.33
CA ASN A 167 22.19 -10.94 11.65
C ASN A 167 23.36 -9.97 11.85
N ARG A 168 24.25 -9.85 10.87
CA ARG A 168 25.38 -8.94 10.93
C ARG A 168 24.95 -7.48 11.07
N LEU A 169 23.92 -7.05 10.35
CA LEU A 169 23.38 -5.69 10.46
C LEU A 169 22.74 -5.44 11.84
N ASN A 170 22.06 -6.45 12.40
CA ASN A 170 21.50 -6.39 13.76
C ASN A 170 22.58 -6.33 14.84
N GLU A 171 23.65 -7.13 14.71
CA GLU A 171 24.81 -7.10 15.62
C GLU A 171 25.52 -5.74 15.64
N LEU A 172 25.60 -5.09 14.47
CA LEU A 172 26.17 -3.76 14.33
C LEU A 172 25.24 -2.63 14.81
N GLY A 173 24.02 -2.96 15.25
CA GLY A 173 23.03 -1.97 15.70
C GLY A 173 22.50 -1.07 14.59
N ILE A 174 22.63 -1.48 13.31
CA ILE A 174 22.16 -0.70 12.16
C ILE A 174 20.63 -0.77 12.12
N LEU A 175 19.97 0.40 12.10
CA LEU A 175 18.52 0.48 12.06
C LEU A 175 17.95 -0.16 10.80
N SER A 176 16.92 -0.99 10.97
CA SER A 176 16.17 -1.55 9.84
C SER A 176 15.49 -0.44 9.03
N PRO A 177 15.12 -0.67 7.76
CA PRO A 177 14.45 0.34 6.94
C PRO A 177 13.20 0.95 7.57
N PHE A 178 12.49 0.18 8.40
CA PHE A 178 11.33 0.64 9.14
C PHE A 178 11.73 1.59 10.27
N GLU A 179 12.66 1.19 11.13
CA GLU A 179 13.12 2.00 12.26
C GLU A 179 13.84 3.26 11.78
N TYR A 180 14.60 3.17 10.68
CA TYR A 180 15.24 4.32 10.05
C TYR A 180 14.21 5.37 9.57
N LYS A 181 13.07 4.94 8.99
CA LYS A 181 12.00 5.86 8.60
C LYS A 181 11.38 6.56 9.81
N ILE A 182 11.15 5.85 10.89
CA ILE A 182 10.61 6.43 12.13
C ILE A 182 11.60 7.43 12.71
N SER A 183 12.88 7.06 12.84
CA SER A 183 13.92 7.94 13.38
C SER A 183 14.11 9.22 12.56
N SER A 184 13.86 9.16 11.25
CA SER A 184 13.88 10.33 10.35
C SER A 184 12.60 11.19 10.37
N GLY A 185 11.68 10.94 11.32
CA GLY A 185 10.45 11.72 11.49
C GLY A 185 9.34 11.38 10.49
N SER A 186 9.40 10.25 9.81
CA SER A 186 8.35 9.81 8.90
C SER A 186 7.09 9.40 9.67
N ARG A 187 5.92 9.86 9.20
CA ARG A 187 4.59 9.43 9.71
C ARG A 187 4.16 8.05 9.16
N TYR A 188 5.14 7.19 8.90
CA TYR A 188 4.85 5.85 8.37
C TYR A 188 4.35 4.95 9.50
N GLU A 189 3.09 4.55 9.43
CA GLU A 189 2.46 3.59 10.34
C GLU A 189 2.21 2.27 9.62
N THR A 190 2.39 1.17 10.34
CA THR A 190 2.03 -0.17 9.85
C THR A 190 1.23 -0.92 10.92
N GLY A 191 0.13 -1.55 10.51
CA GLY A 191 -0.67 -2.40 11.39
C GLY A 191 0.02 -3.71 11.83
N PHE A 192 1.22 -3.98 11.31
CA PHE A 192 1.97 -5.23 11.59
C PHE A 192 3.03 -5.08 12.69
N ARG A 193 3.16 -3.94 13.33
CA ARG A 193 4.14 -3.75 14.40
C ARG A 193 3.70 -4.52 15.65
N GLN A 194 4.32 -5.66 15.89
CA GLN A 194 4.09 -6.48 17.09
C GLN A 194 5.26 -6.44 18.08
N LYS A 195 6.41 -5.84 17.70
CA LYS A 195 7.64 -5.76 18.53
C LYS A 195 7.98 -4.30 18.81
N GLU A 196 8.63 -4.08 19.95
CA GLU A 196 9.14 -2.75 20.34
C GLU A 196 10.11 -2.17 19.30
N GLN A 197 10.93 -3.02 18.68
CA GLN A 197 11.88 -2.65 17.63
C GLN A 197 11.83 -3.64 16.47
N ALA A 198 11.77 -3.12 15.24
CA ALA A 198 11.82 -3.92 14.02
C ALA A 198 13.27 -4.19 13.62
N LEU A 199 13.69 -5.45 13.69
CA LEU A 199 15.03 -5.90 13.28
C LEU A 199 15.12 -6.17 11.78
N TRP A 200 16.35 -6.23 11.26
CA TRP A 200 16.62 -6.77 9.93
C TRP A 200 16.21 -8.25 9.85
N SER A 201 15.67 -8.64 8.71
CA SER A 201 15.31 -10.01 8.39
C SER A 201 15.84 -10.40 7.01
N SER A 202 16.03 -11.71 6.75
CA SER A 202 16.40 -12.23 5.42
C SER A 202 15.47 -11.75 4.32
N VAL A 203 14.17 -11.64 4.61
CA VAL A 203 13.17 -11.14 3.66
C VAL A 203 13.43 -9.66 3.31
N THR A 204 13.79 -8.84 4.29
CA THR A 204 14.10 -7.43 4.05
C THR A 204 15.37 -7.29 3.21
N VAL A 205 16.41 -8.05 3.55
CA VAL A 205 17.67 -8.10 2.78
C VAL A 205 17.40 -8.56 1.34
N ARG A 206 16.64 -9.64 1.16
CA ARG A 206 16.28 -10.15 -0.17
C ARG A 206 15.55 -9.11 -1.01
N ARG A 207 14.56 -8.41 -0.44
CA ARG A 207 13.83 -7.33 -1.14
C ARG A 207 14.74 -6.19 -1.58
N ILE A 208 15.79 -5.89 -0.82
CA ILE A 208 16.79 -4.91 -1.21
C ILE A 208 17.61 -5.44 -2.38
N LEU A 209 18.14 -6.66 -2.28
CA LEU A 209 18.97 -7.26 -3.31
C LEU A 209 18.27 -7.46 -4.66
N GLU A 210 16.94 -7.66 -4.66
CA GLU A 210 16.11 -7.85 -5.87
C GLU A 210 15.61 -6.54 -6.48
N ASN A 211 15.84 -5.39 -5.86
CA ASN A 211 15.21 -4.14 -6.28
C ASN A 211 16.06 -3.35 -7.28
N GLU A 212 15.60 -3.25 -8.51
CA GLU A 212 16.24 -2.51 -9.60
C GLU A 212 16.45 -1.01 -9.34
N VAL A 213 15.83 -0.46 -8.32
CA VAL A 213 16.05 0.95 -7.94
C VAL A 213 17.52 1.24 -7.63
N TYR A 214 18.27 0.25 -7.14
CA TYR A 214 19.66 0.40 -6.76
C TYR A 214 20.64 0.50 -7.93
N ILE A 215 20.22 0.12 -9.15
CA ILE A 215 20.93 0.36 -10.41
C ILE A 215 20.43 1.60 -11.16
N GLY A 216 19.64 2.43 -10.49
CA GLY A 216 19.11 3.66 -11.05
C GLY A 216 17.80 3.52 -11.83
N ASN A 217 17.16 2.35 -11.84
CA ASN A 217 15.91 2.11 -12.54
C ASN A 217 14.72 2.43 -11.64
N LEU A 218 13.80 3.25 -12.13
CA LEU A 218 12.57 3.59 -11.41
C LEU A 218 11.39 2.75 -11.93
N VAL A 219 11.00 1.72 -11.16
CA VAL A 219 9.89 0.82 -11.51
C VAL A 219 8.66 1.11 -10.67
N GLN A 220 7.59 1.55 -11.31
CA GLN A 220 6.37 2.00 -10.67
C GLN A 220 5.13 1.38 -11.32
N GLY A 221 3.94 1.59 -10.70
CA GLY A 221 2.68 1.10 -11.27
C GLY A 221 2.46 -0.39 -11.13
N LYS A 222 3.19 -1.07 -10.23
CA LYS A 222 3.13 -2.53 -9.99
C LYS A 222 1.77 -3.01 -9.47
N ARG A 223 0.98 -2.12 -8.87
CA ARG A 223 -0.33 -2.45 -8.27
C ARG A 223 -1.41 -1.50 -8.75
N THR A 224 -2.64 -2.01 -8.80
CA THR A 224 -3.83 -1.22 -9.11
C THR A 224 -5.04 -1.74 -8.34
N THR A 225 -6.16 -0.99 -8.38
CA THR A 225 -7.46 -1.42 -7.87
C THR A 225 -8.44 -1.60 -9.03
N PRO A 226 -9.42 -2.53 -8.97
CA PRO A 226 -10.39 -2.74 -10.05
C PRO A 226 -11.14 -1.46 -10.43
N ASN A 227 -11.62 -0.73 -9.43
CA ASN A 227 -12.35 0.52 -9.61
C ASN A 227 -12.19 1.43 -8.38
N HIS A 228 -12.89 2.58 -8.36
CA HIS A 228 -12.82 3.55 -7.27
C HIS A 228 -13.52 3.10 -5.97
N LYS A 229 -14.41 2.11 -6.04
CA LYS A 229 -15.17 1.57 -4.89
C LYS A 229 -14.41 0.45 -4.15
N VAL A 230 -13.59 -0.31 -4.89
CA VAL A 230 -12.86 -1.47 -4.34
C VAL A 230 -11.48 -1.04 -3.84
N LYS A 231 -11.24 -1.21 -2.54
CA LYS A 231 -9.94 -0.88 -1.90
C LYS A 231 -8.89 -1.98 -2.08
N GLN A 232 -9.32 -3.22 -2.37
CA GLN A 232 -8.40 -4.33 -2.57
C GLN A 232 -7.52 -4.08 -3.80
N THR A 233 -6.21 -4.14 -3.59
CA THR A 233 -5.20 -3.99 -4.65
C THR A 233 -4.76 -5.35 -5.18
N TYR A 234 -4.49 -5.44 -6.47
CA TYR A 234 -3.83 -6.59 -7.09
C TYR A 234 -2.55 -6.17 -7.82
N VAL A 235 -1.63 -7.12 -7.96
CA VAL A 235 -0.38 -6.92 -8.68
C VAL A 235 -0.67 -7.03 -10.18
N LYS A 236 -0.18 -6.07 -10.96
CA LYS A 236 -0.25 -6.09 -12.42
C LYS A 236 0.81 -7.04 -12.99
N PRO A 237 0.60 -7.61 -14.20
CA PRO A 237 1.66 -8.27 -14.94
C PRO A 237 2.89 -7.36 -15.08
N GLU A 238 4.07 -7.95 -15.14
CA GLU A 238 5.32 -7.17 -15.21
C GLU A 238 5.43 -6.30 -16.46
N ASP A 239 4.85 -6.73 -17.57
CA ASP A 239 4.79 -5.99 -18.83
C ASP A 239 3.99 -4.68 -18.72
N ASP A 240 3.07 -4.61 -17.76
CA ASP A 240 2.28 -3.41 -17.47
C ASP A 240 2.96 -2.45 -16.47
N TRP A 241 4.15 -2.81 -15.95
CA TRP A 241 4.87 -1.93 -15.05
C TRP A 241 5.56 -0.82 -15.84
N ILE A 242 5.58 0.37 -15.26
CA ILE A 242 6.29 1.51 -15.88
C ILE A 242 7.71 1.49 -15.34
N ARG A 243 8.67 1.14 -16.23
CA ARG A 243 10.09 1.10 -15.94
C ARG A 243 10.78 2.24 -16.68
N ILE A 244 11.50 3.08 -15.95
CA ILE A 244 12.35 4.14 -16.50
C ILE A 244 13.78 3.83 -16.09
N GLU A 245 14.60 3.49 -17.06
CA GLU A 245 16.00 3.14 -16.85
C GLU A 245 16.85 4.40 -16.59
N LYS A 246 17.87 4.25 -15.75
CA LYS A 246 18.85 5.31 -15.44
C LYS A 246 18.20 6.64 -15.02
N ASN A 247 17.11 6.55 -14.28
CA ASN A 247 16.32 7.69 -13.82
C ASN A 247 17.02 8.52 -12.74
N HIS A 248 17.88 7.89 -11.95
CA HIS A 248 18.58 8.50 -10.81
C HIS A 248 19.95 7.86 -10.62
N GLU A 249 20.78 8.47 -9.77
CA GLU A 249 22.12 7.98 -9.47
C GLU A 249 22.07 6.58 -8.85
N PRO A 250 22.80 5.58 -9.43
CA PRO A 250 22.82 4.22 -8.92
C PRO A 250 23.70 4.09 -7.67
N LEU A 251 23.29 3.24 -6.72
CA LEU A 251 24.10 2.83 -5.56
C LEU A 251 25.01 1.65 -5.87
N VAL A 252 24.65 0.85 -6.87
CA VAL A 252 25.32 -0.39 -7.25
C VAL A 252 25.48 -0.43 -8.76
N SER A 253 26.56 -1.03 -9.25
CA SER A 253 26.78 -1.22 -10.67
C SER A 253 25.81 -2.27 -11.26
N ASP A 254 25.47 -2.14 -12.55
CA ASP A 254 24.65 -3.14 -13.26
C ASP A 254 25.27 -4.54 -13.15
N ARG A 255 26.61 -4.63 -13.31
CA ARG A 255 27.37 -5.88 -13.22
C ARG A 255 27.21 -6.56 -11.84
N ASP A 256 27.39 -5.80 -10.77
CA ASP A 256 27.29 -6.36 -9.41
C ASP A 256 25.86 -6.81 -9.11
N PHE A 257 24.89 -6.03 -9.57
CA PHE A 257 23.48 -6.41 -9.47
C PHE A 257 23.17 -7.71 -10.20
N GLU A 258 23.62 -7.87 -11.45
CA GLU A 258 23.43 -9.11 -12.21
C GLU A 258 24.07 -10.32 -11.53
N ILE A 259 25.29 -10.17 -11.00
CA ILE A 259 25.95 -11.25 -10.23
C ILE A 259 25.11 -11.62 -9.03
N VAL A 260 24.60 -10.64 -8.30
CA VAL A 260 23.73 -10.87 -7.13
C VAL A 260 22.45 -11.58 -7.53
N GLN A 261 21.79 -11.21 -8.66
CA GLN A 261 20.59 -11.92 -9.13
C GLN A 261 20.90 -13.39 -9.43
N ARG A 262 22.02 -13.70 -10.06
CA ARG A 262 22.46 -15.11 -10.28
C ARG A 262 22.66 -15.84 -8.95
N LEU A 263 23.33 -15.19 -7.98
CA LEU A 263 23.53 -15.77 -6.64
C LEU A 263 22.24 -15.99 -5.87
N LEU A 264 21.21 -15.16 -6.08
CA LEU A 264 19.89 -15.33 -5.48
C LEU A 264 19.09 -16.49 -6.11
N GLY A 265 19.31 -16.76 -7.39
CA GLY A 265 18.71 -17.88 -8.12
C GLY A 265 19.34 -19.24 -7.80
N MET A 266 20.57 -19.27 -7.24
CA MET A 266 21.23 -20.51 -6.88
C MET A 266 20.60 -21.12 -5.63
N ASP A 267 20.27 -22.42 -5.68
CA ASP A 267 19.79 -23.15 -4.51
C ASP A 267 20.98 -23.55 -3.63
N THR A 268 21.27 -22.71 -2.63
CA THR A 268 22.34 -22.94 -1.65
C THR A 268 21.81 -23.48 -0.31
N ARG A 269 20.57 -24.03 -0.29
CA ARG A 269 20.01 -24.61 0.93
C ARG A 269 20.83 -25.81 1.37
N THR A 270 21.26 -25.79 2.63
CA THR A 270 21.91 -26.94 3.25
C THR A 270 20.85 -27.92 3.74
N SER A 271 21.16 -29.23 3.70
CA SER A 271 20.33 -30.24 4.37
C SER A 271 20.23 -29.90 5.87
N PRO A 272 19.07 -30.13 6.54
CA PRO A 272 18.90 -29.85 7.97
C PRO A 272 19.99 -30.47 8.85
N ASP A 273 20.55 -31.59 8.43
CA ASP A 273 21.58 -32.35 9.16
C ASP A 273 23.02 -31.92 8.82
N GLN A 274 23.22 -31.08 7.82
CA GLN A 274 24.56 -30.68 7.36
C GLN A 274 24.66 -29.16 7.29
N LYS A 275 25.35 -28.54 8.25
CA LYS A 275 25.60 -27.09 8.29
C LYS A 275 26.64 -26.60 7.26
N GLN A 276 27.08 -27.44 6.33
CA GLN A 276 28.19 -27.15 5.42
C GLN A 276 27.72 -27.01 3.98
N VAL A 277 28.02 -25.84 3.38
CA VAL A 277 27.83 -25.61 1.94
C VAL A 277 29.06 -26.16 1.22
N TYR A 278 28.87 -27.07 0.28
CA TYR A 278 29.97 -27.63 -0.51
C TYR A 278 30.29 -26.72 -1.70
N LEU A 279 31.52 -26.82 -2.20
CA LEU A 279 32.10 -25.94 -3.23
C LEU A 279 31.24 -25.83 -4.50
N LEU A 280 30.53 -26.90 -4.88
CA LEU A 280 29.70 -26.95 -6.09
C LEU A 280 28.18 -26.89 -5.78
N SER A 281 27.79 -26.61 -4.52
CA SER A 281 26.37 -26.48 -4.17
C SER A 281 25.73 -25.30 -4.90
N GLY A 282 24.66 -25.58 -5.66
CA GLY A 282 23.93 -24.58 -6.47
C GLY A 282 24.62 -24.21 -7.79
N ILE A 283 25.81 -24.74 -8.09
CA ILE A 283 26.56 -24.49 -9.32
C ILE A 283 26.46 -25.67 -10.26
N ALA A 284 26.53 -26.90 -9.74
CA ALA A 284 26.46 -28.11 -10.55
C ALA A 284 25.02 -28.37 -11.00
N VAL A 285 24.84 -28.49 -12.34
CA VAL A 285 23.56 -28.83 -12.96
C VAL A 285 23.73 -30.02 -13.88
N CYS A 286 22.67 -30.80 -14.03
CA CYS A 286 22.65 -31.91 -14.99
C CYS A 286 22.78 -31.36 -16.43
N ALA A 287 23.69 -31.93 -17.21
CA ALA A 287 23.91 -31.50 -18.59
C ALA A 287 22.71 -31.74 -19.51
N ASP A 288 21.89 -32.77 -19.20
CA ASP A 288 20.77 -33.17 -20.05
C ASP A 288 19.48 -32.38 -19.74
N CYS A 289 19.17 -32.18 -18.43
CA CYS A 289 17.89 -31.58 -18.04
C CYS A 289 18.01 -30.23 -17.31
N GLY A 290 19.22 -29.74 -17.04
CA GLY A 290 19.46 -28.48 -16.35
C GLY A 290 19.08 -28.47 -14.86
N ALA A 291 18.62 -29.61 -14.30
CA ALA A 291 18.24 -29.67 -12.91
C ALA A 291 19.44 -29.52 -11.97
N PRO A 292 19.31 -28.81 -10.83
CA PRO A 292 20.40 -28.69 -9.87
C PRO A 292 20.76 -30.06 -9.27
N MET A 293 22.06 -30.33 -9.18
CA MET A 293 22.60 -31.56 -8.62
C MET A 293 22.81 -31.44 -7.12
N THR A 294 22.43 -32.47 -6.39
CA THR A 294 22.66 -32.58 -4.95
C THR A 294 23.71 -33.63 -4.62
N ARG A 295 24.61 -33.33 -3.68
CA ARG A 295 25.58 -34.29 -3.20
C ARG A 295 24.87 -35.35 -2.33
N LYS A 296 25.04 -36.61 -2.68
CA LYS A 296 24.61 -37.75 -1.87
C LYS A 296 25.85 -38.49 -1.36
N VAL A 297 25.96 -38.73 -0.06
CA VAL A 297 27.01 -39.54 0.55
C VAL A 297 26.37 -40.87 0.91
N SER A 298 26.85 -42.00 0.31
CA SER A 298 26.54 -43.34 0.77
C SER A 298 27.70 -43.82 1.64
N THR A 299 27.43 -44.15 2.89
CA THR A 299 28.33 -44.97 3.73
C THR A 299 28.24 -46.41 3.25
N VAL A 300 29.35 -46.94 2.77
CA VAL A 300 29.51 -48.39 2.46
C VAL A 300 29.85 -49.10 3.75
#